data_b932e56426d9a734c5458001beb493fd
#
_entry.id   b932e56426d9a734c5458001beb493fd
#
_cell.length_a   1.000
_cell.length_b   1.000
_cell.length_c   1.000
_cell.angle_alpha   90.00
_cell.angle_beta   90.00
_cell.angle_gamma   90.00
#
_symmetry.space_group_name_H-M   'P 1'
#
loop_
_entity.id
_entity.type
_entity.pdbx_description
1 polymer ?
#
loop_
_entity_poly.entity_id
_entity_poly.type
_entity_poly.pdbx_seq_one_letter_code
_entity_poly.pdbx_strand_id
1 'polypeptide(L)'
;LPQSGWRTSGASATSGDIRNMYEIAPLLDDPIHNLKTIRDLYRWAVTELETSDLSFGHGSPSALEDASFLICRALKLPFENFDMFLDAALTHNELVRIVHLIDRRVHDKTPTAYLLKEAWLTEHRFYIDERALIPRSYIAELLEEDLAPWAADPEAVQSVLDLCTGSGCLAILAQGAFPNAKVTGSDISQAALEVAKINRRDYDMEETLELVQSDLFENLQGRRFDIIISNPPYVTTDAMERLPSEYRHEPALALAAGADGMDVVRRILAEAADHLTEEGFIVVEVGDGLEAVEAAFPGLPITWLSVSGGDDQVFLAQRADLAQYFKTQH
;
A
#
# COMPACT_ATOMS: atom_id res chain seq x y z
N LEU A 1 13.74 56.40 -6.93
CA LEU A 1 14.83 55.59 -7.49
C LEU A 1 15.88 55.36 -6.42
N PRO A 2 16.20 54.10 -6.08
CA PRO A 2 17.33 53.42 -6.67
C PRO A 2 17.00 51.97 -7.08
N GLN A 3 17.69 51.51 -8.12
CA GLN A 3 17.72 50.16 -8.67
C GLN A 3 18.54 49.25 -7.72
N SER A 4 18.01 48.09 -7.37
CA SER A 4 18.77 47.01 -6.75
C SER A 4 18.80 45.81 -7.70
N GLY A 5 20.00 45.53 -8.24
CA GLY A 5 20.25 44.46 -9.20
C GLY A 5 20.22 43.09 -8.52
N TRP A 6 19.51 42.19 -9.16
CA TRP A 6 19.57 40.77 -8.87
C TRP A 6 20.82 40.17 -9.53
N ARG A 7 21.75 39.68 -8.72
CA ARG A 7 22.86 38.87 -9.17
C ARG A 7 22.39 37.40 -9.21
N THR A 8 22.20 36.89 -10.40
CA THR A 8 22.07 35.44 -10.65
C THR A 8 23.45 34.83 -10.56
N SER A 9 23.77 34.09 -9.49
CA SER A 9 24.92 33.19 -9.47
C SER A 9 24.55 31.90 -10.23
N GLY A 10 24.83 31.89 -11.52
CA GLY A 10 24.80 30.69 -12.32
C GLY A 10 26.01 29.83 -11.99
N ALA A 11 25.85 28.78 -11.22
CA ALA A 11 26.78 27.68 -11.19
C ALA A 11 26.55 26.85 -12.45
N SER A 12 27.41 27.02 -13.44
CA SER A 12 27.47 26.12 -14.60
C SER A 12 28.02 24.78 -14.15
N ALA A 13 27.17 23.75 -14.08
CA ALA A 13 27.62 22.38 -13.95
C ALA A 13 28.48 22.07 -15.18
N THR A 14 29.75 21.77 -14.97
CA THR A 14 30.69 21.41 -16.05
C THR A 14 30.31 20.04 -16.59
N SER A 15 30.50 19.83 -17.89
CA SER A 15 30.22 18.57 -18.60
C SER A 15 30.96 17.34 -18.07
N GLY A 16 31.77 17.48 -17.04
CA GLY A 16 32.44 16.42 -16.28
C GLY A 16 31.57 15.79 -15.20
N ASP A 17 30.64 16.55 -14.58
CA ASP A 17 29.81 16.05 -13.47
C ASP A 17 28.69 15.11 -13.92
N ILE A 18 28.27 15.20 -15.16
CA ILE A 18 27.23 14.32 -15.73
C ILE A 18 27.81 12.93 -16.07
N ARG A 19 29.09 12.82 -16.36
CA ARG A 19 29.74 11.53 -16.67
C ARG A 19 29.98 10.65 -15.45
N ASN A 20 30.11 11.20 -14.25
CA ASN A 20 30.35 10.44 -13.03
C ASN A 20 29.07 9.94 -12.36
N MET A 21 27.88 10.29 -12.86
CA MET A 21 26.62 9.81 -12.32
C MET A 21 26.20 8.42 -12.87
N TYR A 22 26.89 7.92 -13.89
CA TYR A 22 26.62 6.62 -14.51
C TYR A 22 27.93 5.90 -14.81
N GLU A 23 28.68 5.48 -13.80
CA GLU A 23 29.57 4.32 -13.98
C GLU A 23 28.65 3.10 -14.18
N ILE A 24 28.32 2.80 -15.42
CA ILE A 24 27.57 1.61 -15.82
C ILE A 24 28.40 0.41 -15.37
N ALA A 25 27.89 -0.36 -14.42
CA ALA A 25 28.53 -1.61 -14.07
C ALA A 25 28.70 -2.46 -15.36
N PRO A 26 29.80 -3.17 -15.56
CA PRO A 26 30.06 -3.91 -16.80
C PRO A 26 28.92 -4.85 -17.22
N LEU A 27 28.12 -5.34 -16.26
CA LEU A 27 26.96 -6.20 -16.48
C LEU A 27 25.77 -5.47 -17.17
N LEU A 28 25.69 -4.14 -17.12
CA LEU A 28 24.60 -3.36 -17.72
C LEU A 28 24.97 -2.83 -19.13
N ASP A 29 26.23 -2.90 -19.53
CA ASP A 29 26.70 -2.36 -20.82
C ASP A 29 26.12 -3.18 -21.98
N ASP A 30 26.09 -4.50 -21.87
CA ASP A 30 25.59 -5.40 -22.91
C ASP A 30 24.11 -5.17 -23.26
N PRO A 31 23.16 -5.18 -22.32
CA PRO A 31 21.76 -4.89 -22.64
C PRO A 31 21.55 -3.49 -23.23
N ILE A 32 22.24 -2.47 -22.73
CA ILE A 32 22.10 -1.10 -23.22
C ILE A 32 22.54 -0.98 -24.71
N HIS A 33 23.52 -1.74 -25.14
CA HIS A 33 24.01 -1.68 -26.52
C HIS A 33 23.24 -2.62 -27.46
N ASN A 34 22.72 -3.72 -27.00
CA ASN A 34 22.20 -4.80 -27.85
C ASN A 34 20.67 -4.87 -27.94
N LEU A 35 19.92 -4.48 -26.89
CA LEU A 35 18.47 -4.48 -26.94
C LEU A 35 17.95 -3.32 -27.80
N LYS A 36 16.92 -3.55 -28.61
CA LYS A 36 16.39 -2.58 -29.57
C LYS A 36 14.91 -2.28 -29.38
N THR A 37 14.12 -3.30 -29.05
CA THR A 37 12.67 -3.21 -28.92
C THR A 37 12.23 -3.43 -27.48
N ILE A 38 10.98 -3.05 -27.18
CA ILE A 38 10.36 -3.36 -25.89
C ILE A 38 10.33 -4.89 -25.66
N ARG A 39 10.11 -5.68 -26.72
CA ARG A 39 10.14 -7.16 -26.66
C ARG A 39 11.51 -7.69 -26.25
N ASP A 40 12.59 -7.16 -26.80
CA ASP A 40 13.94 -7.56 -26.42
C ASP A 40 14.20 -7.27 -24.94
N LEU A 41 13.85 -6.04 -24.50
CA LEU A 41 13.99 -5.60 -23.11
C LEU A 41 13.15 -6.45 -22.18
N TYR A 42 11.88 -6.71 -22.51
CA TYR A 42 10.98 -7.51 -21.71
C TYR A 42 11.48 -8.95 -21.53
N ARG A 43 11.87 -9.61 -22.64
CA ARG A 43 12.45 -10.95 -22.56
C ARG A 43 13.70 -10.97 -21.67
N TRP A 44 14.60 -9.98 -21.82
CA TRP A 44 15.79 -9.87 -20.98
C TRP A 44 15.43 -9.66 -19.52
N ALA A 45 14.56 -8.71 -19.21
CA ALA A 45 14.12 -8.40 -17.86
C ALA A 45 13.52 -9.63 -17.14
N VAL A 46 12.63 -10.38 -17.83
CA VAL A 46 12.08 -11.62 -17.29
C VAL A 46 13.18 -12.60 -16.91
N THR A 47 14.21 -12.76 -17.79
CA THR A 47 15.33 -13.66 -17.51
C THR A 47 16.12 -13.23 -16.28
N GLU A 48 16.43 -11.93 -16.14
CA GLU A 48 17.16 -11.39 -14.98
C GLU A 48 16.35 -11.58 -13.68
N LEU A 49 15.06 -11.32 -13.71
CA LEU A 49 14.19 -11.48 -12.53
C LEU A 49 14.00 -12.94 -12.14
N GLU A 50 13.79 -13.86 -13.10
CA GLU A 50 13.63 -15.31 -12.84
C GLU A 50 14.90 -15.98 -12.33
N THR A 51 16.08 -15.55 -12.80
CA THR A 51 17.36 -16.15 -12.38
C THR A 51 17.89 -15.57 -11.08
N SER A 52 17.28 -14.52 -10.59
CA SER A 52 17.64 -13.87 -9.34
C SER A 52 16.85 -14.46 -8.16
N ASP A 53 17.44 -14.42 -6.97
CA ASP A 53 16.78 -14.82 -5.72
C ASP A 53 15.83 -13.70 -5.26
N LEU A 54 14.70 -13.55 -5.96
CA LEU A 54 13.68 -12.54 -5.70
C LEU A 54 12.40 -13.16 -5.16
N SER A 55 11.75 -12.43 -4.26
CA SER A 55 10.38 -12.71 -3.85
C SER A 55 9.41 -11.80 -4.58
N PHE A 56 8.32 -12.40 -5.05
CA PHE A 56 7.19 -11.69 -5.65
C PHE A 56 6.03 -11.63 -4.66
N GLY A 57 5.13 -10.66 -4.78
CA GLY A 57 4.02 -10.49 -3.84
C GLY A 57 3.76 -9.03 -3.42
N HIS A 58 4.63 -8.11 -3.85
CA HIS A 58 4.48 -6.66 -3.65
C HIS A 58 3.77 -5.99 -4.83
N GLY A 59 2.61 -6.56 -5.24
CA GLY A 59 1.82 -6.08 -6.37
C GLY A 59 2.06 -6.84 -7.69
N SER A 60 3.04 -7.73 -7.75
CA SER A 60 3.31 -8.58 -8.92
C SER A 60 3.59 -10.00 -8.45
N PRO A 61 2.82 -11.01 -8.88
CA PRO A 61 2.95 -12.39 -8.40
C PRO A 61 4.03 -13.21 -9.12
N SER A 62 4.66 -12.67 -10.15
CA SER A 62 5.67 -13.36 -10.96
C SER A 62 6.68 -12.40 -11.58
N ALA A 63 7.83 -12.91 -12.01
CA ALA A 63 8.82 -12.15 -12.78
C ALA A 63 8.24 -11.61 -14.10
N LEU A 64 7.34 -12.37 -14.71
CA LEU A 64 6.70 -12.00 -15.97
C LEU A 64 5.84 -10.73 -15.79
N GLU A 65 5.02 -10.72 -14.74
CA GLU A 65 4.15 -9.57 -14.41
C GLU A 65 4.95 -8.40 -13.86
N ASP A 66 5.98 -8.67 -13.04
CA ASP A 66 6.85 -7.62 -12.50
C ASP A 66 7.61 -6.90 -13.63
N ALA A 67 8.19 -7.64 -14.58
CA ALA A 67 8.86 -7.06 -15.75
C ALA A 67 7.90 -6.25 -16.64
N SER A 68 6.71 -6.79 -16.94
CA SER A 68 5.73 -6.10 -17.76
C SER A 68 5.24 -4.81 -17.10
N PHE A 69 4.93 -4.86 -15.81
CA PHE A 69 4.51 -3.70 -15.04
C PHE A 69 5.61 -2.63 -15.00
N LEU A 70 6.84 -3.02 -14.64
CA LEU A 70 7.98 -2.10 -14.57
C LEU A 70 8.21 -1.39 -15.91
N ILE A 71 8.30 -2.14 -17.01
CA ILE A 71 8.59 -1.58 -18.33
C ILE A 71 7.44 -0.71 -18.80
N CYS A 72 6.21 -1.20 -18.73
CA CYS A 72 5.03 -0.49 -19.19
C CYS A 72 4.87 0.85 -18.46
N ARG A 73 4.96 0.85 -17.13
CA ARG A 73 4.80 2.06 -16.33
C ARG A 73 5.98 3.02 -16.46
N ALA A 74 7.20 2.51 -16.56
CA ALA A 74 8.37 3.35 -16.83
C ALA A 74 8.29 4.06 -18.18
N LEU A 75 7.67 3.44 -19.19
CA LEU A 75 7.42 4.03 -20.51
C LEU A 75 6.12 4.86 -20.55
N LYS A 76 5.32 4.85 -19.49
CA LYS A 76 3.99 5.50 -19.41
C LYS A 76 3.02 4.99 -20.49
N LEU A 77 3.08 3.70 -20.78
CA LEU A 77 2.18 3.03 -21.73
C LEU A 77 0.91 2.54 -20.99
N PRO A 78 -0.24 2.44 -21.69
CA PRO A 78 -1.44 1.81 -21.15
C PRO A 78 -1.19 0.31 -20.98
N PHE A 79 -1.38 -0.20 -19.76
CA PHE A 79 -1.05 -1.59 -19.42
C PHE A 79 -1.89 -2.59 -20.22
N GLU A 80 -3.17 -2.30 -20.40
CA GLU A 80 -4.12 -3.14 -21.12
C GLU A 80 -3.75 -3.35 -22.60
N ASN A 81 -2.93 -2.46 -23.16
CA ASN A 81 -2.52 -2.51 -24.55
C ASN A 81 -1.01 -2.74 -24.72
N PHE A 82 -0.32 -3.22 -23.68
CA PHE A 82 1.13 -3.36 -23.69
C PHE A 82 1.64 -4.18 -24.88
N ASP A 83 0.95 -5.25 -25.25
CA ASP A 83 1.30 -6.12 -26.37
C ASP A 83 1.42 -5.40 -27.71
N MET A 84 0.64 -4.33 -27.91
CA MET A 84 0.67 -3.53 -29.15
C MET A 84 2.00 -2.78 -29.35
N PHE A 85 2.74 -2.55 -28.27
CA PHE A 85 3.98 -1.77 -28.26
C PHE A 85 5.24 -2.65 -28.27
N LEU A 86 5.12 -3.96 -28.14
CA LEU A 86 6.28 -4.85 -27.94
C LEU A 86 7.35 -4.71 -29.05
N ASP A 87 6.94 -4.51 -30.29
CA ASP A 87 7.86 -4.37 -31.42
C ASP A 87 8.32 -2.91 -31.66
N ALA A 88 7.89 -1.97 -30.82
CA ALA A 88 8.35 -0.60 -30.87
C ALA A 88 9.81 -0.48 -30.43
N ALA A 89 10.56 0.37 -31.12
CA ALA A 89 11.96 0.66 -30.79
C ALA A 89 12.04 1.54 -29.54
N LEU A 90 13.04 1.25 -28.70
CA LEU A 90 13.38 2.05 -27.53
C LEU A 90 14.38 3.15 -27.91
N THR A 91 14.20 4.33 -27.35
CA THR A 91 15.27 5.33 -27.35
C THR A 91 16.38 4.92 -26.38
N HIS A 92 17.60 5.38 -26.61
CA HIS A 92 18.71 5.10 -25.71
C HIS A 92 18.42 5.50 -24.25
N ASN A 93 17.80 6.66 -24.04
CA ASN A 93 17.50 7.14 -22.69
C ASN A 93 16.42 6.31 -21.97
N GLU A 94 15.41 5.82 -22.70
CA GLU A 94 14.40 4.89 -22.15
C GLU A 94 15.06 3.58 -21.72
N LEU A 95 15.88 3.02 -22.62
CA LEU A 95 16.58 1.77 -22.36
C LEU A 95 17.50 1.87 -21.13
N VAL A 96 18.37 2.89 -21.07
CA VAL A 96 19.26 3.12 -19.92
C VAL A 96 18.46 3.23 -18.62
N ARG A 97 17.40 4.05 -18.61
CA ARG A 97 16.57 4.24 -17.43
C ARG A 97 15.95 2.93 -16.95
N ILE A 98 15.39 2.12 -17.86
CA ILE A 98 14.70 0.90 -17.48
C ILE A 98 15.68 -0.20 -17.06
N VAL A 99 16.81 -0.32 -17.75
CA VAL A 99 17.88 -1.25 -17.34
C VAL A 99 18.35 -0.96 -15.91
N HIS A 100 18.52 0.32 -15.53
CA HIS A 100 18.84 0.69 -14.15
C HIS A 100 17.72 0.37 -13.14
N LEU A 101 16.46 0.50 -13.52
CA LEU A 101 15.35 0.09 -12.62
C LEU A 101 15.37 -1.42 -12.39
N ILE A 102 15.61 -2.21 -13.45
CA ILE A 102 15.72 -3.68 -13.36
C ILE A 102 16.93 -4.07 -12.50
N ASP A 103 18.08 -3.40 -12.71
CA ASP A 103 19.28 -3.63 -11.89
C ASP A 103 19.01 -3.42 -10.40
N ARG A 104 18.36 -2.32 -10.03
CA ARG A 104 17.96 -2.05 -8.64
C ARG A 104 16.96 -3.08 -8.12
N ARG A 105 16.02 -3.53 -8.95
CA ARG A 105 15.07 -4.57 -8.57
C ARG A 105 15.79 -5.89 -8.26
N VAL A 106 16.78 -6.25 -9.07
CA VAL A 106 17.56 -7.49 -8.94
C VAL A 106 18.56 -7.42 -7.78
N HIS A 107 19.40 -6.39 -7.73
CA HIS A 107 20.53 -6.33 -6.80
C HIS A 107 20.15 -5.73 -5.44
N ASP A 108 19.41 -4.62 -5.43
CA ASP A 108 18.95 -3.99 -4.19
C ASP A 108 17.70 -4.69 -3.63
N LYS A 109 17.04 -5.53 -4.45
CA LYS A 109 15.75 -6.17 -4.14
C LYS A 109 14.64 -5.16 -3.80
N THR A 110 14.76 -3.94 -4.32
CA THR A 110 13.75 -2.90 -4.12
C THR A 110 12.47 -3.28 -4.85
N PRO A 111 11.30 -3.34 -4.18
CA PRO A 111 10.02 -3.59 -4.82
C PRO A 111 9.75 -2.64 -5.99
N THR A 112 9.20 -3.16 -7.08
CA THR A 112 8.89 -2.38 -8.30
C THR A 112 7.97 -1.19 -8.01
N ALA A 113 7.03 -1.34 -7.09
CA ALA A 113 6.15 -0.24 -6.67
C ALA A 113 6.95 0.97 -6.12
N TYR A 114 7.98 0.75 -5.31
CA TYR A 114 8.83 1.84 -4.79
C TYR A 114 9.76 2.41 -5.88
N LEU A 115 10.26 1.58 -6.78
CA LEU A 115 11.07 2.05 -7.91
C LEU A 115 10.30 3.01 -8.82
N LEU A 116 9.03 2.71 -9.06
CA LEU A 116 8.13 3.49 -9.90
C LEU A 116 7.39 4.60 -9.14
N LYS A 117 7.38 4.55 -7.80
CA LYS A 117 6.52 5.36 -6.92
C LYS A 117 5.04 5.24 -7.28
N GLU A 118 4.65 4.03 -7.61
CA GLU A 118 3.31 3.70 -8.08
C GLU A 118 2.93 2.29 -7.65
N ALA A 119 1.74 2.15 -7.07
CA ALA A 119 1.11 0.88 -6.76
C ALA A 119 -0.35 0.92 -7.22
N TRP A 120 -0.92 -0.26 -7.39
CA TRP A 120 -2.33 -0.44 -7.73
C TRP A 120 -3.00 -1.32 -6.68
N LEU A 121 -4.18 -0.93 -6.29
CA LEU A 121 -5.06 -1.71 -5.45
C LEU A 121 -6.43 -1.74 -6.14
N THR A 122 -6.90 -2.93 -6.51
CA THR A 122 -8.00 -3.07 -7.47
C THR A 122 -7.72 -2.28 -8.76
N GLU A 123 -8.61 -1.46 -9.23
CA GLU A 123 -8.40 -0.61 -10.42
C GLU A 123 -7.87 0.79 -10.11
N HIS A 124 -7.47 1.05 -8.85
CA HIS A 124 -7.07 2.35 -8.37
C HIS A 124 -5.56 2.49 -8.24
N ARG A 125 -5.02 3.58 -8.79
CA ARG A 125 -3.60 3.91 -8.77
C ARG A 125 -3.23 4.78 -7.58
N PHE A 126 -2.21 4.41 -6.83
CA PHE A 126 -1.71 5.16 -5.68
C PHE A 126 -0.23 5.52 -5.85
N TYR A 127 0.14 6.70 -5.38
CA TYR A 127 1.52 7.04 -5.10
C TYR A 127 2.00 6.23 -3.89
N ILE A 128 3.21 5.68 -3.97
CA ILE A 128 3.82 4.93 -2.87
C ILE A 128 5.34 5.14 -2.84
N ASP A 129 5.92 5.18 -1.66
CA ASP A 129 7.35 5.07 -1.39
C ASP A 129 7.60 4.38 -0.05
N GLU A 130 8.87 4.23 0.33
CA GLU A 130 9.34 3.45 1.48
C GLU A 130 8.80 3.94 2.85
N ARG A 131 8.06 5.05 2.89
CA ARG A 131 7.41 5.58 4.10
C ARG A 131 6.12 4.87 4.47
N ALA A 132 5.48 4.17 3.54
CA ALA A 132 4.23 3.47 3.77
C ALA A 132 4.25 2.07 3.13
N LEU A 133 3.44 1.16 3.68
CA LEU A 133 3.23 -0.18 3.15
C LEU A 133 2.71 -0.11 1.70
N ILE A 134 3.23 -0.97 0.83
CA ILE A 134 2.68 -1.11 -0.52
C ILE A 134 1.23 -1.55 -0.44
N PRO A 135 0.28 -0.82 -1.06
CA PRO A 135 -1.15 -1.16 -1.02
C PRO A 135 -1.41 -2.61 -1.42
N ARG A 136 -1.94 -3.37 -0.47
CA ARG A 136 -2.40 -4.74 -0.63
C ARG A 136 -3.35 -5.04 0.51
N SER A 137 -4.64 -5.10 0.26
CA SER A 137 -5.63 -5.41 1.29
C SER A 137 -6.84 -6.04 0.66
N TYR A 138 -7.30 -7.13 1.24
CA TYR A 138 -8.54 -7.80 0.84
C TYR A 138 -9.79 -6.98 1.23
N ILE A 139 -9.67 -6.05 2.18
CA ILE A 139 -10.77 -5.10 2.48
C ILE A 139 -11.12 -4.27 1.25
N ALA A 140 -10.18 -4.03 0.34
CA ALA A 140 -10.45 -3.30 -0.90
C ALA A 140 -11.52 -3.99 -1.76
N GLU A 141 -11.49 -5.32 -1.87
CA GLU A 141 -12.49 -6.11 -2.61
C GLU A 141 -13.89 -5.95 -1.99
N LEU A 142 -13.97 -5.92 -0.66
CA LEU A 142 -15.22 -5.73 0.06
C LEU A 142 -15.76 -4.30 -0.10
N LEU A 143 -14.88 -3.30 -0.23
CA LEU A 143 -15.27 -1.92 -0.49
C LEU A 143 -15.78 -1.71 -1.93
N GLU A 144 -15.30 -2.48 -2.91
CA GLU A 144 -15.85 -2.47 -4.26
C GLU A 144 -17.30 -2.97 -4.31
N GLU A 145 -17.72 -3.77 -3.32
CA GLU A 145 -19.08 -4.26 -3.11
C GLU A 145 -19.82 -3.48 -1.99
N ASP A 146 -19.35 -2.27 -1.65
CA ASP A 146 -19.91 -1.37 -0.63
C ASP A 146 -20.09 -2.04 0.75
N LEU A 147 -19.26 -3.03 1.09
CA LEU A 147 -19.37 -3.90 2.28
C LEU A 147 -20.74 -4.59 2.41
N ALA A 148 -21.37 -4.93 1.29
CA ALA A 148 -22.65 -5.64 1.30
C ALA A 148 -22.49 -7.08 1.85
N PRO A 149 -23.49 -7.62 2.59
CA PRO A 149 -24.76 -6.99 2.96
C PRO A 149 -24.72 -6.18 4.27
N TRP A 150 -23.55 -5.94 4.86
CA TRP A 150 -23.39 -5.36 6.20
C TRP A 150 -23.71 -3.86 6.20
N ALA A 151 -23.28 -3.11 5.19
CA ALA A 151 -23.74 -1.75 4.93
C ALA A 151 -24.95 -1.83 3.96
N ALA A 152 -26.14 -2.04 4.52
CA ALA A 152 -27.36 -2.27 3.71
C ALA A 152 -27.76 -1.06 2.85
N ASP A 153 -27.39 0.15 3.24
CA ASP A 153 -27.59 1.39 2.49
C ASP A 153 -26.30 2.23 2.55
N PRO A 154 -25.43 2.14 1.54
CA PRO A 154 -24.19 2.89 1.49
C PRO A 154 -24.36 4.41 1.56
N GLU A 155 -25.48 4.94 1.06
CA GLU A 155 -25.78 6.40 1.12
C GLU A 155 -26.17 6.85 2.54
N ALA A 156 -26.60 5.94 3.41
CA ALA A 156 -26.93 6.23 4.80
C ALA A 156 -25.70 6.31 5.71
N VAL A 157 -24.57 5.75 5.30
CA VAL A 157 -23.31 5.80 6.07
C VAL A 157 -22.82 7.25 6.12
N GLN A 158 -22.59 7.77 7.33
CA GLN A 158 -22.19 9.18 7.55
C GLN A 158 -20.73 9.32 7.97
N SER A 159 -20.13 8.25 8.49
CA SER A 159 -18.77 8.31 9.05
C SER A 159 -18.03 6.98 8.93
N VAL A 160 -16.82 7.03 8.38
CA VAL A 160 -15.93 5.88 8.27
C VAL A 160 -14.55 6.22 8.84
N LEU A 161 -13.97 5.31 9.59
CA LEU A 161 -12.57 5.38 10.03
C LEU A 161 -11.77 4.28 9.36
N ASP A 162 -10.69 4.66 8.68
CA ASP A 162 -9.61 3.75 8.27
C ASP A 162 -8.47 3.86 9.29
N LEU A 163 -8.36 2.85 10.15
CA LEU A 163 -7.40 2.78 11.25
C LEU A 163 -6.15 2.03 10.79
N CYS A 164 -4.97 2.62 11.00
CA CYS A 164 -3.70 2.20 10.37
C CYS A 164 -3.71 2.44 8.85
N THR A 165 -4.12 3.63 8.44
CA THR A 165 -4.42 3.98 7.03
C THR A 165 -3.21 3.88 6.08
N GLY A 166 -1.98 3.96 6.59
CA GLY A 166 -0.76 3.85 5.79
C GLY A 166 -0.71 4.90 4.68
N SER A 167 -0.77 4.46 3.43
CA SER A 167 -0.79 5.32 2.24
C SER A 167 -2.15 6.00 1.99
N GLY A 168 -3.17 5.72 2.80
CA GLY A 168 -4.53 6.24 2.65
C GLY A 168 -5.37 5.50 1.61
N CYS A 169 -4.90 4.37 1.08
CA CYS A 169 -5.58 3.67 -0.01
C CYS A 169 -6.98 3.17 0.38
N LEU A 170 -7.13 2.51 1.55
CA LEU A 170 -8.45 2.05 2.01
C LEU A 170 -9.38 3.22 2.35
N ALA A 171 -8.87 4.30 2.95
CA ALA A 171 -9.66 5.51 3.21
C ALA A 171 -10.23 6.12 1.92
N ILE A 172 -9.42 6.14 0.84
CA ILE A 172 -9.85 6.65 -0.48
C ILE A 172 -10.90 5.72 -1.09
N LEU A 173 -10.71 4.41 -1.05
CA LEU A 173 -11.70 3.44 -1.53
C LEU A 173 -13.00 3.53 -0.72
N ALA A 174 -12.91 3.67 0.61
CA ALA A 174 -14.08 3.85 1.47
C ALA A 174 -14.87 5.14 1.14
N GLN A 175 -14.19 6.22 0.75
CA GLN A 175 -14.88 7.43 0.28
C GLN A 175 -15.65 7.18 -1.03
N GLY A 176 -15.14 6.30 -1.91
CA GLY A 176 -15.83 5.88 -3.12
C GLY A 176 -17.06 5.03 -2.82
N ALA A 177 -16.93 4.06 -1.91
CA ALA A 177 -18.00 3.17 -1.48
C ALA A 177 -19.12 3.91 -0.72
N PHE A 178 -18.76 4.92 0.09
CA PHE A 178 -19.69 5.65 0.95
C PHE A 178 -19.68 7.15 0.63
N PRO A 179 -20.36 7.58 -0.44
CA PRO A 179 -20.23 8.93 -1.01
C PRO A 179 -20.66 10.06 -0.07
N ASN A 180 -21.57 9.77 0.88
CA ASN A 180 -22.07 10.76 1.85
C ASN A 180 -21.28 10.74 3.18
N ALA A 181 -20.35 9.79 3.35
CA ALA A 181 -19.59 9.67 4.57
C ALA A 181 -18.47 10.70 4.64
N LYS A 182 -18.21 11.19 5.86
CA LYS A 182 -16.93 11.81 6.19
C LYS A 182 -15.94 10.71 6.57
N VAL A 183 -14.92 10.52 5.74
CA VAL A 183 -13.90 9.51 6.00
C VAL A 183 -12.75 10.12 6.80
N THR A 184 -12.24 9.36 7.76
CA THR A 184 -11.04 9.69 8.53
C THR A 184 -10.03 8.58 8.35
N GLY A 185 -8.83 8.90 7.86
CA GLY A 185 -7.68 8.00 7.86
C GLY A 185 -6.77 8.34 9.04
N SER A 186 -6.43 7.37 9.88
CA SER A 186 -5.50 7.60 10.99
C SER A 186 -4.32 6.63 10.96
N ASP A 187 -3.15 7.15 11.33
CA ASP A 187 -1.92 6.36 11.43
C ASP A 187 -1.00 6.94 12.50
N ILE A 188 -0.24 6.07 13.15
CA ILE A 188 0.78 6.49 14.11
C ILE A 188 1.97 7.15 13.41
N SER A 189 2.25 6.74 12.17
CA SER A 189 3.37 7.20 11.35
C SER A 189 3.04 8.50 10.61
N GLN A 190 3.62 9.60 11.06
CA GLN A 190 3.55 10.86 10.31
C GLN A 190 4.11 10.72 8.89
N ALA A 191 5.14 9.89 8.70
CA ALA A 191 5.75 9.66 7.39
C ALA A 191 4.78 8.95 6.42
N ALA A 192 3.99 7.97 6.90
CA ALA A 192 2.94 7.33 6.12
C ALA A 192 1.83 8.33 5.77
N LEU A 193 1.42 9.17 6.71
CA LEU A 193 0.42 10.22 6.45
C LEU A 193 0.88 11.25 5.41
N GLU A 194 2.18 11.51 5.25
CA GLU A 194 2.67 12.34 4.14
C GLU A 194 2.43 11.68 2.77
N VAL A 195 2.52 10.34 2.70
CA VAL A 195 2.14 9.58 1.50
C VAL A 195 0.62 9.65 1.29
N ALA A 196 -0.17 9.43 2.35
CA ALA A 196 -1.63 9.54 2.30
C ALA A 196 -2.10 10.93 1.85
N LYS A 197 -1.42 12.00 2.23
CA LYS A 197 -1.71 13.38 1.77
C LYS A 197 -1.50 13.55 0.26
N ILE A 198 -0.48 12.89 -0.31
CA ILE A 198 -0.26 12.89 -1.76
C ILE A 198 -1.44 12.22 -2.45
N ASN A 199 -1.80 11.01 -2.01
CA ASN A 199 -2.91 10.26 -2.59
C ASN A 199 -4.24 10.99 -2.44
N ARG A 200 -4.55 11.51 -1.24
CA ARG A 200 -5.76 12.31 -0.99
C ARG A 200 -5.90 13.48 -1.99
N ARG A 201 -4.80 14.20 -2.25
CA ARG A 201 -4.78 15.29 -3.23
C ARG A 201 -4.93 14.78 -4.66
N ASP A 202 -4.28 13.66 -5.02
CA ASP A 202 -4.34 13.11 -6.36
C ASP A 202 -5.76 12.58 -6.71
N TYR A 203 -6.59 12.35 -5.67
CA TYR A 203 -8.01 11.98 -5.78
C TYR A 203 -8.98 13.14 -5.49
N ASP A 204 -8.51 14.38 -5.33
CA ASP A 204 -9.31 15.57 -5.04
C ASP A 204 -10.22 15.41 -3.78
N MET A 205 -9.73 14.71 -2.73
CA MET A 205 -10.50 14.38 -1.52
C MET A 205 -10.13 15.21 -0.28
N GLU A 206 -9.52 16.40 -0.43
CA GLU A 206 -9.08 17.21 0.70
C GLU A 206 -10.23 17.67 1.62
N GLU A 207 -11.43 17.80 1.07
CA GLU A 207 -12.62 18.26 1.82
C GLU A 207 -13.37 17.10 2.49
N THR A 208 -13.25 15.87 1.99
CA THR A 208 -14.04 14.72 2.43
C THR A 208 -13.25 13.69 3.24
N LEU A 209 -11.94 13.63 3.03
CA LEU A 209 -11.01 12.72 3.74
C LEU A 209 -10.14 13.51 4.72
N GLU A 210 -10.34 13.32 6.00
CA GLU A 210 -9.49 13.84 7.08
C GLU A 210 -8.34 12.87 7.38
N LEU A 211 -7.12 13.38 7.59
CA LEU A 211 -5.97 12.57 8.01
C LEU A 211 -5.51 12.99 9.40
N VAL A 212 -5.42 12.03 10.32
CA VAL A 212 -5.12 12.26 11.73
C VAL A 212 -3.93 11.40 12.16
N GLN A 213 -2.90 12.02 12.73
CA GLN A 213 -1.85 11.25 13.39
C GLN A 213 -2.36 10.76 14.75
N SER A 214 -2.37 9.44 14.97
CA SER A 214 -2.87 8.84 16.21
C SER A 214 -2.26 7.46 16.44
N ASP A 215 -1.88 7.16 17.67
CA ASP A 215 -1.68 5.77 18.09
C ASP A 215 -3.05 5.17 18.35
N LEU A 216 -3.54 4.43 17.34
CA LEU A 216 -4.91 3.91 17.28
C LEU A 216 -5.94 5.02 17.58
N PHE A 217 -6.72 4.89 18.64
CA PHE A 217 -7.81 5.81 19.00
C PHE A 217 -7.38 7.00 19.88
N GLU A 218 -6.10 7.13 20.25
CA GLU A 218 -5.62 8.09 21.23
C GLU A 218 -6.06 9.54 20.92
N ASN A 219 -5.91 9.96 19.65
CA ASN A 219 -6.31 11.30 19.18
C ASN A 219 -7.71 11.35 18.55
N LEU A 220 -8.52 10.29 18.73
CA LEU A 220 -9.88 10.19 18.22
C LEU A 220 -10.93 10.13 19.34
N GLN A 221 -10.56 10.51 20.57
CA GLN A 221 -11.42 10.41 21.76
C GLN A 221 -12.74 11.17 21.57
N GLY A 222 -13.85 10.50 21.94
CA GLY A 222 -15.20 11.04 21.81
C GLY A 222 -15.79 11.01 20.40
N ARG A 223 -15.04 10.58 19.40
CA ARG A 223 -15.54 10.37 18.02
C ARG A 223 -16.14 8.99 17.89
N ARG A 224 -17.22 8.89 17.12
CA ARG A 224 -17.89 7.63 16.77
C ARG A 224 -18.06 7.53 15.28
N PHE A 225 -17.93 6.31 14.76
CA PHE A 225 -17.98 6.00 13.34
C PHE A 225 -19.04 4.91 13.09
N ASP A 226 -19.70 4.97 11.94
CA ASP A 226 -20.63 3.94 11.53
C ASP A 226 -19.87 2.68 11.12
N ILE A 227 -18.72 2.86 10.49
CA ILE A 227 -17.84 1.79 10.05
C ILE A 227 -16.41 2.13 10.46
N ILE A 228 -15.72 1.14 11.02
CA ILE A 228 -14.27 1.16 11.19
C ILE A 228 -13.70 0.06 10.29
N ILE A 229 -12.72 0.38 9.46
CA ILE A 229 -11.92 -0.59 8.71
C ILE A 229 -10.48 -0.52 9.19
N SER A 230 -9.77 -1.63 9.20
CA SER A 230 -8.35 -1.64 9.54
C SER A 230 -7.62 -2.82 8.90
N ASN A 231 -6.49 -2.52 8.28
CA ASN A 231 -5.46 -3.50 7.96
C ASN A 231 -4.24 -3.20 8.85
N PRO A 232 -4.27 -3.62 10.11
CA PRO A 232 -3.22 -3.33 11.08
C PRO A 232 -2.01 -4.24 10.84
N PRO A 233 -0.84 -3.94 11.44
CA PRO A 233 0.24 -4.91 11.52
C PRO A 233 -0.23 -6.23 12.16
N TYR A 234 0.13 -7.36 11.55
CA TYR A 234 -0.22 -8.71 12.04
C TYR A 234 0.92 -9.74 11.87
N VAL A 235 2.10 -9.31 11.44
CA VAL A 235 3.24 -10.23 11.26
C VAL A 235 3.89 -10.55 12.61
N THR A 236 4.00 -11.85 12.92
CA THR A 236 4.62 -12.31 14.16
C THR A 236 6.13 -12.02 14.18
N THR A 237 6.72 -11.91 15.37
CA THR A 237 8.17 -11.71 15.55
C THR A 237 8.98 -12.77 14.81
N ASP A 238 8.58 -14.04 14.92
CA ASP A 238 9.26 -15.16 14.25
C ASP A 238 9.14 -15.09 12.72
N ALA A 239 8.01 -14.62 12.21
CA ALA A 239 7.79 -14.45 10.78
C ALA A 239 8.62 -13.26 10.24
N MET A 240 8.75 -12.17 11.00
CA MET A 240 9.58 -11.00 10.63
C MET A 240 11.04 -11.39 10.34
N GLU A 241 11.60 -12.36 11.09
CA GLU A 241 12.96 -12.82 10.87
C GLU A 241 13.14 -13.61 9.57
N ARG A 242 12.04 -14.21 9.07
CA ARG A 242 12.03 -15.08 7.87
C ARG A 242 11.51 -14.39 6.63
N LEU A 243 11.02 -13.14 6.76
CA LEU A 243 10.54 -12.39 5.61
C LEU A 243 11.63 -12.26 4.54
N PRO A 244 11.26 -12.39 3.26
CA PRO A 244 12.16 -12.08 2.16
C PRO A 244 12.76 -10.67 2.28
N SER A 245 13.91 -10.47 1.64
CA SER A 245 14.66 -9.21 1.72
C SER A 245 13.87 -8.01 1.19
N GLU A 246 12.95 -8.21 0.27
CA GLU A 246 12.05 -7.19 -0.27
C GLU A 246 11.22 -6.50 0.82
N TYR A 247 10.76 -7.25 1.82
CA TYR A 247 10.00 -6.71 2.95
C TYR A 247 10.81 -5.78 3.86
N ARG A 248 12.17 -5.81 3.77
CA ARG A 248 13.03 -4.90 4.53
C ARG A 248 12.98 -3.46 3.99
N HIS A 249 12.47 -3.26 2.79
CA HIS A 249 12.22 -1.95 2.23
C HIS A 249 10.91 -1.34 2.75
N GLU A 250 10.01 -2.15 3.31
CA GLU A 250 8.78 -1.69 3.91
C GLU A 250 8.99 -1.27 5.37
N PRO A 251 8.20 -0.31 5.88
CA PRO A 251 8.31 0.11 7.29
C PRO A 251 8.03 -1.07 8.23
N ALA A 252 8.98 -1.44 9.08
CA ALA A 252 8.79 -2.53 10.05
C ALA A 252 7.58 -2.29 10.97
N LEU A 253 7.26 -1.02 11.25
CA LEU A 253 6.09 -0.61 12.03
C LEU A 253 4.76 -1.03 11.38
N ALA A 254 4.72 -1.13 10.05
CA ALA A 254 3.53 -1.55 9.31
C ALA A 254 3.35 -3.07 9.23
N LEU A 255 4.31 -3.85 9.73
CA LEU A 255 4.31 -5.31 9.65
C LEU A 255 4.25 -5.96 11.03
N ALA A 256 5.13 -5.56 11.96
CA ALA A 256 5.38 -6.27 13.21
C ALA A 256 4.25 -6.10 14.24
N ALA A 257 3.75 -7.21 14.79
CA ALA A 257 2.65 -7.22 15.76
C ALA A 257 2.86 -8.21 16.93
N GLY A 258 4.09 -8.35 17.39
CA GLY A 258 4.41 -9.14 18.58
C GLY A 258 4.55 -10.63 18.33
N ALA A 259 4.46 -11.44 19.39
CA ALA A 259 4.77 -12.86 19.33
C ALA A 259 3.74 -13.68 18.52
N ASP A 260 2.48 -13.31 18.59
CA ASP A 260 1.37 -14.02 17.93
C ASP A 260 0.67 -13.20 16.84
N GLY A 261 1.17 -11.99 16.54
CA GLY A 261 0.60 -11.12 15.50
C GLY A 261 -0.67 -10.37 15.97
N MET A 262 -1.09 -10.48 17.22
CA MET A 262 -2.36 -9.93 17.71
C MET A 262 -2.20 -8.71 18.61
N ASP A 263 -1.00 -8.19 18.85
CA ASP A 263 -0.81 -7.09 19.80
C ASP A 263 -1.60 -5.83 19.41
N VAL A 264 -1.61 -5.48 18.13
CA VAL A 264 -2.34 -4.32 17.64
C VAL A 264 -3.84 -4.60 17.58
N VAL A 265 -4.24 -5.78 17.09
CA VAL A 265 -5.66 -6.20 17.02
C VAL A 265 -6.31 -6.22 18.39
N ARG A 266 -5.60 -6.69 19.45
CA ARG A 266 -6.10 -6.65 20.82
C ARG A 266 -6.44 -5.24 21.28
N ARG A 267 -5.55 -4.28 21.02
CA ARG A 267 -5.79 -2.87 21.37
C ARG A 267 -6.96 -2.28 20.57
N ILE A 268 -7.04 -2.57 19.28
CA ILE A 268 -8.13 -2.10 18.43
C ILE A 268 -9.48 -2.60 18.95
N LEU A 269 -9.65 -3.91 19.12
CA LEU A 269 -10.94 -4.47 19.51
C LEU A 269 -11.38 -4.08 20.93
N ALA A 270 -10.42 -3.87 21.84
CA ALA A 270 -10.71 -3.43 23.20
C ALA A 270 -11.36 -2.04 23.28
N GLU A 271 -11.03 -1.15 22.34
CA GLU A 271 -11.50 0.24 22.31
C GLU A 271 -12.59 0.48 21.25
N ALA A 272 -12.71 -0.40 20.24
CA ALA A 272 -13.56 -0.18 19.07
C ALA A 272 -15.03 0.11 19.42
N ALA A 273 -15.59 -0.57 20.46
CA ALA A 273 -16.98 -0.35 20.86
C ALA A 273 -17.27 1.08 21.32
N ASP A 274 -16.29 1.78 21.89
CA ASP A 274 -16.42 3.17 22.35
C ASP A 274 -16.36 4.16 21.18
N HIS A 275 -15.80 3.73 20.06
CA HIS A 275 -15.62 4.49 18.83
C HIS A 275 -16.57 4.11 17.69
N LEU A 276 -17.52 3.21 17.93
CA LEU A 276 -18.58 2.85 16.98
C LEU A 276 -19.91 3.50 17.38
N THR A 277 -20.73 3.84 16.40
CA THR A 277 -22.16 4.19 16.59
C THR A 277 -22.93 2.95 17.03
N GLU A 278 -24.19 3.11 17.47
CA GLU A 278 -24.97 2.03 18.08
C GLU A 278 -25.09 0.80 17.17
N GLU A 279 -25.31 1.02 15.87
CA GLU A 279 -25.42 -0.01 14.84
C GLU A 279 -24.09 -0.22 14.08
N GLY A 280 -23.01 0.40 14.54
CA GLY A 280 -21.72 0.39 13.86
C GLY A 280 -20.99 -0.96 13.98
N PHE A 281 -20.08 -1.20 13.05
CA PHE A 281 -19.24 -2.41 12.99
C PHE A 281 -17.80 -2.10 12.60
N ILE A 282 -16.92 -3.05 12.89
CA ILE A 282 -15.52 -3.00 12.47
C ILE A 282 -15.19 -4.16 11.55
N VAL A 283 -14.39 -3.90 10.51
CA VAL A 283 -13.80 -4.89 9.60
C VAL A 283 -12.29 -4.87 9.78
N VAL A 284 -11.71 -6.02 10.07
CA VAL A 284 -10.27 -6.14 10.35
C VAL A 284 -9.64 -7.23 9.49
N GLU A 285 -8.57 -6.89 8.79
CA GLU A 285 -7.71 -7.84 8.09
C GLU A 285 -6.62 -8.34 9.03
N VAL A 286 -6.36 -9.64 9.00
CA VAL A 286 -5.39 -10.32 9.87
C VAL A 286 -4.49 -11.31 9.12
N GLY A 287 -4.58 -11.35 7.79
CA GLY A 287 -3.87 -12.35 7.00
C GLY A 287 -4.24 -13.76 7.43
N ASP A 288 -3.31 -14.70 7.42
CA ASP A 288 -3.53 -16.10 7.88
C ASP A 288 -3.73 -16.19 9.41
N GLY A 289 -4.47 -15.24 9.99
CA GLY A 289 -4.58 -15.03 11.44
C GLY A 289 -5.75 -15.72 12.14
N LEU A 290 -6.57 -16.54 11.47
CA LEU A 290 -7.78 -17.14 12.04
C LEU A 290 -7.51 -17.82 13.40
N GLU A 291 -6.55 -18.74 13.46
CA GLU A 291 -6.23 -19.46 14.70
C GLU A 291 -5.75 -18.52 15.82
N ALA A 292 -4.99 -17.48 15.46
CA ALA A 292 -4.50 -16.49 16.40
C ALA A 292 -5.64 -15.62 16.96
N VAL A 293 -6.60 -15.22 16.11
CA VAL A 293 -7.81 -14.48 16.51
C VAL A 293 -8.68 -15.31 17.43
N GLU A 294 -8.96 -16.57 17.08
CA GLU A 294 -9.77 -17.47 17.90
C GLU A 294 -9.13 -17.73 19.28
N ALA A 295 -7.80 -17.86 19.31
CA ALA A 295 -7.06 -18.03 20.56
C ALA A 295 -7.00 -16.74 21.39
N ALA A 296 -6.89 -15.57 20.75
CA ALA A 296 -6.82 -14.27 21.43
C ALA A 296 -8.19 -13.80 21.97
N PHE A 297 -9.28 -14.15 21.28
CA PHE A 297 -10.65 -13.69 21.60
C PHE A 297 -11.64 -14.85 21.67
N PRO A 298 -11.45 -15.83 22.58
CA PRO A 298 -12.30 -17.01 22.66
C PRO A 298 -13.75 -16.62 22.98
N GLY A 299 -14.67 -16.96 22.08
CA GLY A 299 -16.09 -16.70 22.21
C GLY A 299 -16.56 -15.29 21.87
N LEU A 300 -15.70 -14.43 21.33
CA LEU A 300 -16.14 -13.19 20.69
C LEU A 300 -16.93 -13.53 19.41
N PRO A 301 -18.20 -13.08 19.27
CA PRO A 301 -18.93 -13.26 18.02
C PRO A 301 -18.29 -12.42 16.92
N ILE A 302 -17.70 -13.08 15.94
CA ILE A 302 -17.14 -12.47 14.74
C ILE A 302 -17.69 -13.19 13.50
N THR A 303 -17.69 -12.51 12.37
CA THR A 303 -18.04 -13.10 11.08
C THR A 303 -16.85 -13.01 10.16
N TRP A 304 -16.34 -14.14 9.71
CA TRP A 304 -15.33 -14.19 8.66
C TRP A 304 -15.94 -13.85 7.31
N LEU A 305 -15.28 -13.01 6.55
CA LEU A 305 -15.73 -12.52 5.26
C LEU A 305 -14.96 -13.22 4.14
N SER A 306 -15.71 -13.68 3.11
CA SER A 306 -15.09 -14.29 1.93
C SER A 306 -14.41 -13.22 1.07
N VAL A 307 -13.15 -13.44 0.77
CA VAL A 307 -12.31 -12.61 -0.12
C VAL A 307 -11.51 -13.50 -1.05
N SER A 308 -10.85 -12.96 -2.05
CA SER A 308 -10.03 -13.74 -2.99
C SER A 308 -8.88 -14.52 -2.30
N GLY A 309 -8.41 -14.04 -1.15
CA GLY A 309 -7.40 -14.71 -0.32
C GLY A 309 -7.92 -15.88 0.51
N GLY A 310 -9.22 -16.06 0.64
CA GLY A 310 -9.84 -17.10 1.47
C GLY A 310 -10.92 -16.58 2.41
N ASP A 311 -11.45 -17.47 3.25
CA ASP A 311 -12.51 -17.15 4.21
C ASP A 311 -11.96 -16.89 5.63
N ASP A 312 -10.67 -16.63 5.77
CA ASP A 312 -9.94 -16.56 7.05
C ASP A 312 -8.99 -15.34 7.16
N GLN A 313 -9.07 -14.44 6.16
CA GLN A 313 -8.19 -13.28 6.05
C GLN A 313 -8.77 -12.01 6.69
N VAL A 314 -10.09 -11.85 6.65
CA VAL A 314 -10.80 -10.65 7.07
C VAL A 314 -12.02 -11.05 7.90
N PHE A 315 -12.20 -10.38 9.04
CA PHE A 315 -13.41 -10.57 9.83
C PHE A 315 -14.14 -9.26 10.14
N LEU A 316 -15.40 -9.40 10.49
CA LEU A 316 -16.29 -8.34 10.96
C LEU A 316 -16.75 -8.63 12.39
N ALA A 317 -16.78 -7.58 13.24
CA ALA A 317 -17.39 -7.62 14.56
C ALA A 317 -18.36 -6.44 14.75
N GLN A 318 -19.55 -6.73 15.30
CA GLN A 318 -20.54 -5.70 15.63
C GLN A 318 -20.18 -5.00 16.93
N ARG A 319 -20.48 -3.70 17.02
CA ARG A 319 -20.32 -2.93 18.27
C ARG A 319 -20.94 -3.61 19.49
N ALA A 320 -22.16 -4.13 19.34
CA ALA A 320 -22.90 -4.75 20.42
C ALA A 320 -22.16 -5.97 21.01
N ASP A 321 -21.59 -6.82 20.13
CA ASP A 321 -20.84 -8.01 20.51
C ASP A 321 -19.52 -7.64 21.21
N LEU A 322 -18.79 -6.65 20.67
CA LEU A 322 -17.58 -6.12 21.29
C LEU A 322 -17.84 -5.56 22.69
N ALA A 323 -18.87 -4.71 22.82
CA ALA A 323 -19.24 -4.11 24.08
C ALA A 323 -19.65 -5.16 25.15
N GLN A 324 -20.35 -6.21 24.73
CA GLN A 324 -20.73 -7.31 25.64
C GLN A 324 -19.51 -8.14 26.03
N TYR A 325 -18.67 -8.49 25.06
CA TYR A 325 -17.49 -9.34 25.29
C TYR A 325 -16.52 -8.70 26.28
N PHE A 326 -16.10 -7.45 26.05
CA PHE A 326 -15.14 -6.78 26.92
C PHE A 326 -15.71 -6.37 28.28
N LYS A 327 -17.05 -6.19 28.40
CA LYS A 327 -17.70 -6.00 29.71
C LYS A 327 -17.62 -7.23 30.61
N THR A 328 -17.61 -8.42 30.04
CA THR A 328 -17.62 -9.68 30.83
C THR A 328 -16.23 -10.11 31.27
N GLN A 329 -15.18 -9.45 30.79
CA GLN A 329 -13.79 -9.73 31.16
C GLN A 329 -13.25 -8.82 32.29
N HIS A 330 -14.04 -7.82 32.70
CA HIS A 330 -13.78 -6.94 33.82
C HIS A 330 -14.74 -7.25 35.00
#